data_80fb3936b3e76d6a5f52105025f02f6a
#
_entry.id   80fb3936b3e76d6a5f52105025f02f6a
#
_cell.length_a   1.000
_cell.length_b   1.000
_cell.length_c   1.000
_cell.angle_alpha   90.00
_cell.angle_beta   90.00
_cell.angle_gamma   90.00
#
_symmetry.space_group_name_H-M   'P 1'
#
loop_
_entity.id
_entity.type
_entity.pdbx_description
1 polymer ?
#
loop_
_entity_poly.entity_id
_entity_poly.type
_entity_poly.pdbx_seq_one_letter_code
_entity_poly.pdbx_strand_id
1 'polypeptide(L)'
;MKQASVEDFNLFMMCPALNPSALRPLPEGYTVRFCREQELDFWMTFHFDTKEEGAAYLEDMKRFFQQVYAPAGGLFFRSCQFLCDPQGRPVGTCFLWKAYGTLSTVHWFKVRKDQEGKGLGRALLSHVLRFLPPE
;
A
#
# COMPACT_ATOMS: atom_id res chain seq x y z
N MET A 1 26.44 26.63 -3.89
CA MET A 1 25.12 26.14 -4.39
C MET A 1 24.94 24.71 -3.90
N LYS A 2 23.82 24.45 -3.23
CA LYS A 2 23.54 23.10 -2.74
C LYS A 2 23.22 22.19 -3.92
N GLN A 3 23.90 21.08 -4.02
CA GLN A 3 23.61 20.08 -5.04
C GLN A 3 22.43 19.23 -4.58
N ALA A 4 21.44 19.03 -5.47
CA ALA A 4 20.29 18.20 -5.15
C ALA A 4 20.73 16.76 -4.90
N SER A 5 20.23 16.16 -3.81
CA SER A 5 20.46 14.75 -3.53
C SER A 5 19.43 13.89 -4.25
N VAL A 6 19.65 12.57 -4.27
CA VAL A 6 18.67 11.62 -4.83
C VAL A 6 17.33 11.73 -4.11
N GLU A 7 17.34 12.12 -2.84
CA GLU A 7 16.12 12.29 -2.05
C GLU A 7 15.24 13.46 -2.51
N ASP A 8 15.83 14.41 -3.23
CA ASP A 8 15.10 15.57 -3.72
C ASP A 8 14.30 15.25 -5.01
N PHE A 9 14.41 14.04 -5.53
CA PHE A 9 13.75 13.65 -6.77
C PHE A 9 12.76 12.52 -6.54
N ASN A 10 11.60 12.63 -7.19
CA ASN A 10 10.66 11.52 -7.27
C ASN A 10 11.09 10.57 -8.37
N LEU A 11 11.15 9.29 -8.06
CA LEU A 11 11.49 8.26 -9.03
C LEU A 11 10.23 7.52 -9.45
N PHE A 12 10.08 7.33 -10.76
CA PHE A 12 9.04 6.48 -11.32
C PHE A 12 9.67 5.18 -11.78
N MET A 13 9.07 4.07 -11.34
CA MET A 13 9.45 2.75 -11.82
C MET A 13 8.29 2.14 -12.56
N MET A 14 8.58 1.55 -13.72
CA MET A 14 7.57 0.91 -14.54
C MET A 14 7.92 -0.55 -14.73
N CYS A 15 6.90 -1.41 -14.57
CA CYS A 15 7.03 -2.83 -14.85
C CYS A 15 6.25 -3.14 -16.13
N PRO A 16 6.90 -3.25 -17.28
CA PRO A 16 6.20 -3.49 -18.56
C PRO A 16 5.55 -4.85 -18.62
N ALA A 17 6.11 -5.86 -17.90
CA ALA A 17 5.57 -7.20 -17.88
C ALA A 17 5.90 -7.84 -16.54
N LEU A 18 4.92 -8.55 -15.95
CA LEU A 18 5.18 -9.30 -14.73
C LEU A 18 6.10 -10.49 -15.01
N ASN A 19 7.01 -10.74 -14.07
CA ASN A 19 7.81 -11.96 -14.07
C ASN A 19 7.15 -12.94 -13.09
N PRO A 20 6.40 -13.94 -13.58
CA PRO A 20 5.69 -14.87 -12.66
C PRO A 20 6.62 -15.60 -11.70
N SER A 21 7.88 -15.84 -12.10
CA SER A 21 8.83 -16.53 -11.24
C SER A 21 9.30 -15.69 -10.06
N ALA A 22 9.08 -14.37 -10.11
CA ALA A 22 9.43 -13.47 -9.02
C ALA A 22 8.34 -13.38 -7.95
N LEU A 23 7.14 -13.85 -8.24
CA LEU A 23 6.02 -13.80 -7.30
C LEU A 23 6.22 -14.82 -6.18
N ARG A 24 5.74 -14.47 -5.00
CA ARG A 24 5.85 -15.32 -3.80
C ARG A 24 4.48 -15.51 -3.17
N PRO A 25 4.18 -16.70 -2.64
CA PRO A 25 2.93 -16.93 -1.91
C PRO A 25 2.97 -16.26 -0.55
N LEU A 26 1.80 -16.10 0.05
CA LEU A 26 1.71 -15.65 1.45
C LEU A 26 2.31 -16.74 2.36
N PRO A 27 3.04 -16.34 3.41
CA PRO A 27 3.48 -17.30 4.41
C PRO A 27 2.29 -17.96 5.12
N GLU A 28 2.52 -19.14 5.67
CA GLU A 28 1.47 -19.87 6.37
C GLU A 28 0.86 -19.05 7.48
N GLY A 29 -0.47 -19.06 7.56
CA GLY A 29 -1.22 -18.33 8.57
C GLY A 29 -1.46 -16.85 8.26
N TYR A 30 -0.78 -16.28 7.28
CA TYR A 30 -1.00 -14.89 6.86
C TYR A 30 -2.16 -14.83 5.88
N THR A 31 -2.96 -13.77 6.01
CA THR A 31 -4.12 -13.54 5.15
C THR A 31 -4.11 -12.12 4.61
N VAL A 32 -4.84 -11.89 3.53
CA VAL A 32 -5.03 -10.57 2.98
C VAL A 32 -6.54 -10.29 2.93
N ARG A 33 -6.94 -9.10 3.36
CA ARG A 33 -8.32 -8.65 3.33
C ARG A 33 -8.40 -7.18 2.97
N PHE A 34 -9.57 -6.74 2.54
CA PHE A 34 -9.77 -5.32 2.24
C PHE A 34 -9.88 -4.49 3.51
N CYS A 35 -9.48 -3.23 3.39
CA CYS A 35 -9.67 -2.22 4.45
C CYS A 35 -11.18 -1.94 4.58
N ARG A 36 -11.66 -1.87 5.82
CA ARG A 36 -13.06 -1.54 6.12
C ARG A 36 -13.21 -0.04 6.32
N GLU A 37 -14.41 0.48 6.11
CA GLU A 37 -14.65 1.92 6.27
C GLU A 37 -14.30 2.42 7.67
N GLN A 38 -14.63 1.64 8.70
CA GLN A 38 -14.34 2.01 10.08
C GLN A 38 -12.84 1.94 10.42
N GLU A 39 -12.02 1.39 9.52
CA GLU A 39 -10.57 1.31 9.70
C GLU A 39 -9.81 2.42 8.99
N LEU A 40 -10.50 3.36 8.37
CA LEU A 40 -9.82 4.35 7.53
C LEU A 40 -8.79 5.18 8.31
N ASP A 41 -9.15 5.65 9.51
CA ASP A 41 -8.20 6.41 10.33
C ASP A 41 -7.01 5.56 10.74
N PHE A 42 -7.25 4.30 11.07
CA PHE A 42 -6.18 3.35 11.36
C PHE A 42 -5.26 3.18 10.15
N TRP A 43 -5.84 3.02 8.95
CA TRP A 43 -5.04 2.89 7.73
C TRP A 43 -4.21 4.13 7.48
N MET A 44 -4.78 5.33 7.66
CA MET A 44 -4.05 6.57 7.45
C MET A 44 -2.82 6.69 8.36
N THR A 45 -2.93 6.26 9.61
CA THR A 45 -1.81 6.32 10.55
C THR A 45 -0.86 5.14 10.43
N PHE A 46 -1.27 4.08 9.77
CA PHE A 46 -0.47 2.88 9.59
C PHE A 46 0.86 3.15 8.88
N HIS A 47 0.91 4.16 8.04
CA HIS A 47 2.08 4.49 7.23
C HIS A 47 3.22 5.11 8.04
N PHE A 48 2.98 5.45 9.28
CA PHE A 48 3.95 6.14 10.15
C PHE A 48 4.41 5.18 11.24
N ASP A 49 5.71 5.25 11.57
CA ASP A 49 6.32 4.28 12.49
C ASP A 49 6.01 4.60 13.95
N THR A 50 5.62 5.84 14.28
CA THR A 50 5.27 6.24 15.64
C THR A 50 3.89 6.85 15.70
N LYS A 51 3.28 6.82 16.90
CA LYS A 51 1.99 7.45 17.12
C LYS A 51 2.05 8.97 16.94
N GLU A 52 3.18 9.57 17.32
CA GLU A 52 3.41 11.00 17.21
C GLU A 52 3.40 11.44 15.75
N GLU A 53 4.09 10.71 14.89
CA GLU A 53 4.08 10.98 13.46
C GLU A 53 2.70 10.80 12.86
N GLY A 54 2.02 9.70 13.22
CA GLY A 54 0.67 9.46 12.73
C GLY A 54 -0.29 10.58 13.10
N ALA A 55 -0.22 11.07 14.34
CA ALA A 55 -1.05 12.18 14.78
C ALA A 55 -0.71 13.47 14.03
N ALA A 56 0.59 13.71 13.82
CA ALA A 56 1.04 14.93 13.15
C ALA A 56 0.58 15.01 11.69
N TYR A 57 0.49 13.87 11.00
CA TYR A 57 0.16 13.85 9.57
C TYR A 57 -1.28 13.42 9.27
N LEU A 58 -2.09 13.13 10.29
CA LEU A 58 -3.44 12.61 10.07
C LEU A 58 -4.32 13.57 9.24
N GLU A 59 -4.27 14.86 9.54
CA GLU A 59 -5.08 15.83 8.81
C GLU A 59 -4.63 15.95 7.34
N ASP A 60 -3.33 15.86 7.09
CA ASP A 60 -2.81 15.84 5.73
C ASP A 60 -3.27 14.58 4.99
N MET A 61 -3.27 13.42 5.65
CA MET A 61 -3.76 12.18 5.07
C MET A 61 -5.25 12.24 4.77
N LYS A 62 -6.03 12.84 5.66
CA LYS A 62 -7.48 13.03 5.42
C LYS A 62 -7.72 13.91 4.20
N ARG A 63 -6.95 14.98 4.07
CA ARG A 63 -7.06 15.88 2.92
C ARG A 63 -6.69 15.15 1.62
N PHE A 64 -5.61 14.39 1.65
CA PHE A 64 -5.19 13.58 0.50
C PHE A 64 -6.27 12.58 0.10
N PHE A 65 -6.85 11.88 1.08
CA PHE A 65 -7.92 10.92 0.81
C PHE A 65 -9.12 11.59 0.14
N GLN A 66 -9.53 12.75 0.64
CA GLN A 66 -10.66 13.48 0.07
C GLN A 66 -10.41 13.93 -1.36
N GLN A 67 -9.17 14.26 -1.69
CA GLN A 67 -8.81 14.73 -3.02
C GLN A 67 -8.64 13.59 -4.01
N VAL A 68 -8.09 12.45 -3.58
CA VAL A 68 -7.65 11.41 -4.50
C VAL A 68 -8.60 10.21 -4.53
N TYR A 69 -9.05 9.74 -3.37
CA TYR A 69 -9.81 8.48 -3.29
C TYR A 69 -11.30 8.67 -3.10
N ALA A 70 -11.73 9.62 -2.30
CA ALA A 70 -13.14 9.85 -2.03
C ALA A 70 -13.97 10.13 -3.30
N PRO A 71 -13.46 10.85 -4.31
CA PRO A 71 -14.25 11.09 -5.53
C PRO A 71 -14.64 9.82 -6.28
N ALA A 72 -13.95 8.72 -6.07
CA ALA A 72 -14.27 7.43 -6.70
C ALA A 72 -15.30 6.63 -5.89
N GLY A 73 -15.91 7.22 -4.86
CA GLY A 73 -16.90 6.54 -4.03
C GLY A 73 -16.30 5.43 -3.19
N GLY A 74 -16.91 4.25 -3.21
CA GLY A 74 -16.43 3.12 -2.43
C GLY A 74 -15.28 2.34 -3.04
N LEU A 75 -14.73 2.78 -4.16
CA LEU A 75 -13.67 2.03 -4.86
C LEU A 75 -12.44 1.83 -3.99
N PHE A 76 -12.09 2.81 -3.13
CA PHE A 76 -10.95 2.66 -2.22
C PHE A 76 -11.08 1.39 -1.36
N PHE A 77 -12.27 1.16 -0.80
CA PHE A 77 -12.49 0.00 0.09
C PHE A 77 -12.62 -1.33 -0.67
N ARG A 78 -12.76 -1.27 -1.98
CA ARG A 78 -12.69 -2.46 -2.85
C ARG A 78 -11.29 -2.65 -3.44
N SER A 79 -10.36 -1.77 -3.09
CA SER A 79 -9.00 -1.79 -3.62
C SER A 79 -7.96 -1.97 -2.53
N CYS A 80 -8.05 -1.17 -1.46
CA CYS A 80 -7.05 -1.13 -0.39
C CYS A 80 -7.07 -2.42 0.42
N GLN A 81 -5.90 -3.05 0.55
CA GLN A 81 -5.79 -4.35 1.22
C GLN A 81 -4.82 -4.28 2.38
N PHE A 82 -5.13 -5.03 3.43
CA PHE A 82 -4.23 -5.29 4.54
C PHE A 82 -3.69 -6.71 4.47
N LEU A 83 -2.41 -6.86 4.74
CA LEU A 83 -1.80 -8.15 5.09
C LEU A 83 -1.92 -8.31 6.59
N CYS A 84 -2.49 -9.44 7.02
CA CYS A 84 -2.69 -9.74 8.43
C CYS A 84 -1.86 -10.94 8.86
N ASP A 85 -1.32 -10.88 10.09
CA ASP A 85 -0.56 -11.97 10.67
C ASP A 85 -1.49 -13.12 11.12
N PRO A 86 -0.93 -14.24 11.63
CA PRO A 86 -1.76 -15.37 12.08
C PRO A 86 -2.77 -15.02 13.19
N GLN A 87 -2.56 -13.91 13.91
CA GLN A 87 -3.51 -13.43 14.91
C GLN A 87 -4.52 -12.44 14.34
N GLY A 88 -4.49 -12.21 13.03
CA GLY A 88 -5.42 -11.30 12.36
C GLY A 88 -5.05 -9.82 12.46
N ARG A 89 -3.84 -9.50 12.95
CA ARG A 89 -3.41 -8.11 13.09
C ARG A 89 -2.81 -7.60 11.78
N PRO A 90 -3.21 -6.41 11.32
CA PRO A 90 -2.60 -5.83 10.12
C PRO A 90 -1.11 -5.56 10.32
N VAL A 91 -0.28 -6.08 9.41
CA VAL A 91 1.17 -5.90 9.44
C VAL A 91 1.68 -5.29 8.13
N GLY A 92 0.83 -5.17 7.12
CA GLY A 92 1.18 -4.54 5.86
C GLY A 92 -0.04 -4.04 5.14
N THR A 93 0.16 -3.13 4.18
CA THR A 93 -0.90 -2.64 3.31
C THR A 93 -0.34 -2.34 1.92
N CYS A 94 -1.18 -2.48 0.93
CA CYS A 94 -0.84 -2.20 -0.45
C CYS A 94 -2.11 -2.26 -1.28
N PHE A 95 -2.16 -1.52 -2.38
CA PHE A 95 -3.26 -1.67 -3.33
C PHE A 95 -2.89 -1.14 -4.70
N LEU A 96 -3.65 -1.56 -5.69
CA LEU A 96 -3.55 -1.05 -7.05
C LEU A 96 -4.60 0.05 -7.23
N TRP A 97 -4.17 1.12 -7.90
CA TRP A 97 -5.05 2.24 -8.22
C TRP A 97 -4.76 2.69 -9.64
N LYS A 98 -5.80 2.94 -10.41
CA LYS A 98 -5.62 3.45 -11.77
C LYS A 98 -5.32 4.94 -11.71
N ALA A 99 -4.19 5.31 -12.31
CA ALA A 99 -3.77 6.69 -12.44
C ALA A 99 -3.40 6.98 -13.88
N TYR A 100 -3.34 8.26 -14.23
CA TYR A 100 -2.96 8.68 -15.58
C TYR A 100 -3.78 7.97 -16.67
N GLY A 101 -5.09 7.85 -16.45
CA GLY A 101 -6.00 7.19 -17.36
C GLY A 101 -6.10 5.68 -17.15
N THR A 102 -5.17 4.91 -17.66
CA THR A 102 -5.26 3.44 -17.67
C THR A 102 -4.14 2.72 -16.93
N LEU A 103 -3.17 3.46 -16.40
CA LEU A 103 -2.04 2.82 -15.73
C LEU A 103 -2.45 2.31 -14.34
N SER A 104 -2.13 1.06 -14.07
CA SER A 104 -2.24 0.51 -12.72
C SER A 104 -1.00 0.90 -11.93
N THR A 105 -1.19 1.56 -10.79
CA THR A 105 -0.10 1.99 -9.94
C THR A 105 -0.21 1.34 -8.58
N VAL A 106 0.94 1.09 -7.95
CA VAL A 106 1.00 0.55 -6.58
C VAL A 106 0.98 1.74 -5.63
N HIS A 107 0.00 1.76 -4.74
CA HIS A 107 -0.19 2.87 -3.80
C HIS A 107 0.06 2.44 -2.38
N TRP A 108 0.72 3.32 -1.61
CA TRP A 108 0.86 3.25 -0.16
C TRP A 108 1.33 1.88 0.34
N PHE A 109 2.35 1.34 -0.32
CA PHE A 109 2.95 0.07 0.07
C PHE A 109 3.74 0.25 1.37
N LYS A 110 3.31 -0.44 2.42
CA LYS A 110 3.97 -0.35 3.73
C LYS A 110 3.91 -1.70 4.43
N VAL A 111 5.03 -2.12 5.00
CA VAL A 111 5.09 -3.21 5.98
C VAL A 111 5.54 -2.59 7.30
N ARG A 112 4.92 -3.00 8.40
CA ARG A 112 5.32 -2.50 9.72
C ARG A 112 6.81 -2.72 9.94
N LYS A 113 7.47 -1.72 10.51
CA LYS A 113 8.90 -1.74 10.70
C LYS A 113 9.38 -2.95 11.49
N ASP A 114 8.62 -3.35 12.52
CA ASP A 114 8.95 -4.51 13.36
C ASP A 114 8.72 -5.85 12.65
N GLN A 115 8.15 -5.84 11.46
CA GLN A 115 7.86 -7.05 10.66
C GLN A 115 8.70 -7.11 9.37
N GLU A 116 9.60 -6.18 9.18
CA GLU A 116 10.49 -6.17 8.02
C GLU A 116 11.49 -7.34 8.07
N GLY A 117 12.04 -7.67 6.92
CA GLY A 117 13.07 -8.72 6.81
C GLY A 117 12.55 -10.15 6.80
N LYS A 118 11.23 -10.35 6.69
CA LYS A 118 10.59 -11.68 6.66
C LYS A 118 10.02 -12.05 5.29
N GLY A 119 10.24 -11.21 4.28
CA GLY A 119 9.67 -11.44 2.96
C GLY A 119 8.20 -11.09 2.83
N LEU A 120 7.61 -10.41 3.82
CA LEU A 120 6.19 -10.09 3.82
C LEU A 120 5.82 -9.07 2.75
N GLY A 121 6.67 -8.08 2.51
CA GLY A 121 6.43 -7.08 1.47
C GLY A 121 6.33 -7.72 0.10
N ARG A 122 7.25 -8.61 -0.23
CA ARG A 122 7.23 -9.31 -1.52
C ARG A 122 5.99 -10.19 -1.66
N ALA A 123 5.61 -10.89 -0.59
CA ALA A 123 4.43 -11.75 -0.61
C ALA A 123 3.16 -10.92 -0.78
N LEU A 124 3.05 -9.79 -0.06
CA LEU A 124 1.90 -8.89 -0.18
C LEU A 124 1.81 -8.30 -1.58
N LEU A 125 2.90 -7.77 -2.10
CA LEU A 125 2.92 -7.20 -3.45
C LEU A 125 2.56 -8.26 -4.49
N SER A 126 3.08 -9.48 -4.35
CA SER A 126 2.75 -10.59 -5.23
C SER A 126 1.25 -10.88 -5.23
N HIS A 127 0.63 -10.88 -4.05
CA HIS A 127 -0.80 -11.10 -3.92
C HIS A 127 -1.61 -10.00 -4.61
N VAL A 128 -1.24 -8.74 -4.36
CA VAL A 128 -1.94 -7.58 -4.94
C VAL A 128 -1.81 -7.56 -6.46
N LEU A 129 -0.65 -7.91 -7.01
CA LEU A 129 -0.42 -7.92 -8.45
C LEU A 129 -1.29 -8.93 -9.20
N ARG A 130 -1.86 -9.92 -8.50
CA ARG A 130 -2.81 -10.87 -9.11
C ARG A 130 -4.13 -10.20 -9.52
N PHE A 131 -4.39 -9.00 -8.99
CA PHE A 131 -5.59 -8.24 -9.36
C PHE A 131 -5.39 -7.36 -10.59
N LEU A 132 -4.20 -7.39 -11.21
CA LEU A 132 -3.99 -6.68 -12.46
C LEU A 132 -4.94 -7.24 -13.52
N PRO A 133 -5.60 -6.37 -14.31
CA PRO A 133 -6.46 -6.86 -15.38
C PRO A 133 -5.61 -7.58 -16.43
N PRO A 134 -6.15 -8.61 -17.07
CA PRO A 134 -5.48 -9.25 -18.20
C PRO A 134 -5.37 -8.25 -19.35
N GLU A 135 -4.28 -8.35 -20.13
CA GLU A 135 -4.07 -7.53 -21.31
C GLU A 135 -5.01 -7.96 -22.45
#